data_0f342642029065aa6e4d77741687053e
#
_entry.id   0f342642029065aa6e4d77741687053e
#
_cell.length_a   1.000
_cell.length_b   1.000
_cell.length_c   1.000
_cell.angle_alpha   90.00
_cell.angle_beta   90.00
_cell.angle_gamma   90.00
#
_symmetry.space_group_name_H-M   'P 1'
#
loop_
_entity.id
_entity.type
_entity.pdbx_description
1 polymer ?
#
loop_
_entity_poly.entity_id
_entity_poly.type
_entity_poly.pdbx_seq_one_letter_code
_entity_poly.pdbx_strand_id
1 'polypeptide(L)'
;MREEIWTVIKYKPKLGCEGEFEKALKRLANIMNENKPYEFLNDFIKLNTGEYVQIAHMPNVDATLDGQIQGLEWLDSVDHLLERYDDDSRTDAFSGLALS
;
A
#
# COMPACT_ATOMS: atom_id res chain seq x y z
N MET A 1 6.77 2.68 -23.64
CA MET A 1 6.26 2.65 -22.26
C MET A 1 5.55 1.33 -22.03
N ARG A 2 5.80 0.67 -20.91
CA ARG A 2 5.16 -0.60 -20.60
C ARG A 2 3.82 -0.35 -19.90
N GLU A 3 2.95 -1.37 -19.87
CA GLU A 3 1.65 -1.27 -19.20
C GLU A 3 1.74 -1.41 -17.68
N GLU A 4 2.88 -1.85 -17.17
CA GLU A 4 3.10 -2.05 -15.76
C GLU A 4 3.00 -0.76 -14.97
N ILE A 5 2.38 -0.83 -13.80
CA ILE A 5 2.18 0.33 -12.94
C ILE A 5 2.94 0.11 -11.64
N TRP A 6 3.74 1.08 -11.25
CA TRP A 6 4.39 1.12 -9.95
C TRP A 6 3.65 2.09 -9.04
N THR A 7 3.38 1.67 -7.82
CA THR A 7 2.72 2.51 -6.83
C THR A 7 3.57 2.53 -5.56
N VAL A 8 3.75 3.72 -5.01
CA VAL A 8 4.44 3.92 -3.73
C VAL A 8 3.46 4.57 -2.78
N ILE A 9 3.24 3.96 -1.63
CA ILE A 9 2.29 4.44 -0.64
C ILE A 9 2.99 4.57 0.70
N LYS A 10 2.97 5.76 1.28
CA LYS A 10 3.54 6.02 2.60
C LYS A 10 2.43 6.05 3.64
N TYR A 11 2.70 5.45 4.79
CA TYR A 11 1.80 5.40 5.94
C TYR A 11 2.52 5.93 7.16
N LYS A 12 1.81 6.64 8.01
CA LYS A 12 2.37 7.19 9.24
C LYS A 12 1.56 6.68 10.44
N PRO A 13 1.95 5.54 11.05
CA PRO A 13 1.24 5.04 12.23
C PRO A 13 1.38 5.98 13.40
N LYS A 14 0.35 6.04 14.22
CA LYS A 14 0.39 6.78 15.48
C LYS A 14 1.42 6.18 16.41
N LEU A 15 2.02 7.02 17.24
CA LEU A 15 3.01 6.59 18.22
C LEU A 15 2.42 5.48 19.11
N GLY A 16 3.15 4.37 19.22
CA GLY A 16 2.70 3.21 19.98
C GLY A 16 1.84 2.22 19.21
N CYS A 17 1.47 2.54 17.96
CA CYS A 17 0.63 1.66 17.12
C CYS A 17 1.42 0.89 16.07
N GLU A 18 2.75 1.01 16.07
CA GLU A 18 3.59 0.42 15.02
C GLU A 18 3.45 -1.11 14.96
N GLY A 19 3.41 -1.78 16.11
CA GLY A 19 3.27 -3.23 16.16
C GLY A 19 1.96 -3.73 15.57
N GLU A 20 0.86 -3.06 15.90
CA GLU A 20 -0.45 -3.39 15.32
C GLU A 20 -0.46 -3.11 13.81
N PHE A 21 0.16 -2.01 13.40
CA PHE A 21 0.22 -1.66 12.00
C PHE A 21 1.03 -2.68 11.20
N GLU A 22 2.15 -3.16 11.73
CA GLU A 22 2.95 -4.20 11.07
C GLU A 22 2.16 -5.49 10.88
N LYS A 23 1.36 -5.89 11.88
CA LYS A 23 0.48 -7.04 11.74
C LYS A 23 -0.57 -6.81 10.64
N ALA A 24 -1.10 -5.60 10.58
CA ALA A 24 -2.07 -5.23 9.55
C ALA A 24 -1.46 -5.25 8.14
N LEU A 25 -0.19 -4.86 8.00
CA LEU A 25 0.52 -4.94 6.72
C LEU A 25 0.67 -6.39 6.25
N LYS A 26 0.96 -7.31 7.17
CA LYS A 26 1.02 -8.74 6.84
C LYS A 26 -0.34 -9.25 6.35
N ARG A 27 -1.41 -8.80 6.98
CA ARG A 27 -2.77 -9.14 6.56
C ARG A 27 -3.06 -8.61 5.15
N LEU A 28 -2.64 -7.36 4.87
CA LEU A 28 -2.80 -6.78 3.54
C LEU A 28 -2.05 -7.60 2.49
N ALA A 29 -0.81 -7.99 2.78
CA ALA A 29 -0.02 -8.81 1.86
C ALA A 29 -0.74 -10.11 1.52
N ASN A 30 -1.35 -10.76 2.51
CA ASN A 30 -2.11 -11.99 2.29
C ASN A 30 -3.34 -11.73 1.43
N ILE A 31 -4.08 -10.65 1.69
CA ILE A 31 -5.26 -10.26 0.91
C ILE A 31 -4.86 -10.03 -0.55
N MET A 32 -3.78 -9.30 -0.76
CA MET A 32 -3.31 -8.94 -2.11
C MET A 32 -2.80 -10.13 -2.90
N ASN A 33 -2.30 -11.16 -2.22
CA ASN A 33 -1.77 -12.36 -2.88
C ASN A 33 -2.80 -13.46 -3.09
N GLU A 34 -3.93 -13.38 -2.42
CA GLU A 34 -4.95 -14.43 -2.46
C GLU A 34 -5.73 -14.43 -3.77
N ASN A 35 -5.79 -15.60 -4.41
CA ASN A 35 -6.62 -15.83 -5.62
C ASN A 35 -6.34 -14.86 -6.78
N LYS A 36 -5.09 -14.45 -6.93
CA LYS A 36 -4.73 -13.52 -8.02
C LYS A 36 -4.33 -14.31 -9.28
N PRO A 37 -4.89 -13.94 -10.44
CA PRO A 37 -4.54 -14.60 -11.71
C PRO A 37 -3.25 -14.05 -12.33
N TYR A 38 -2.55 -13.15 -11.65
CA TYR A 38 -1.35 -12.48 -12.14
C TYR A 38 -0.33 -12.33 -11.03
N GLU A 39 0.93 -12.20 -11.40
CA GLU A 39 2.00 -11.90 -10.45
C GLU A 39 2.08 -10.39 -10.21
N PHE A 40 2.33 -10.01 -8.98
CA PHE A 40 2.63 -8.64 -8.66
C PHE A 40 3.61 -8.59 -7.49
N LEU A 41 4.36 -7.50 -7.44
CA LEU A 41 5.29 -7.25 -6.35
C LEU A 41 4.61 -6.37 -5.31
N ASN A 42 4.80 -6.69 -4.05
CA ASN A 42 4.23 -5.91 -2.96
C ASN A 42 5.16 -6.01 -1.76
N ASP A 43 6.06 -5.05 -1.64
CA ASP A 43 7.06 -5.01 -0.57
C ASP A 43 6.80 -3.86 0.38
N PHE A 44 7.26 -4.03 1.62
CA PHE A 44 7.09 -3.02 2.66
C PHE A 44 8.45 -2.66 3.25
N ILE A 45 8.65 -1.37 3.50
CA ILE A 45 9.88 -0.83 4.07
C ILE A 45 9.52 0.05 5.26
N LYS A 46 10.28 -0.05 6.34
CA LYS A 46 10.15 0.86 7.48
C LYS A 46 11.22 1.94 7.37
N LEU A 47 10.80 3.21 7.40
CA LEU A 47 11.72 4.34 7.33
C LEU A 47 12.21 4.76 8.72
N ASN A 48 13.34 5.43 8.75
CA ASN A 48 13.90 5.97 10.00
C ASN A 48 12.98 7.00 10.66
N THR A 49 12.09 7.61 9.88
CA THR A 49 11.10 8.58 10.37
C THR A 49 9.96 7.96 11.16
N GLY A 50 9.84 6.62 11.14
CA GLY A 50 8.70 5.92 11.71
C GLY A 50 7.57 5.69 10.71
N GLU A 51 7.71 6.19 9.50
CA GLU A 51 6.76 5.91 8.43
C GLU A 51 7.03 4.55 7.81
N TYR A 52 6.00 3.97 7.20
CA TYR A 52 6.11 2.73 6.42
C TYR A 52 5.82 3.03 4.97
N VAL A 53 6.51 2.32 4.07
CA VAL A 53 6.33 2.49 2.63
C VAL A 53 5.95 1.14 2.04
N GLN A 54 4.88 1.14 1.26
CA GLN A 54 4.49 0.00 0.44
C GLN A 54 4.89 0.30 -1.00
N ILE A 55 5.61 -0.64 -1.61
CA ILE A 55 6.00 -0.54 -3.02
C ILE A 55 5.29 -1.67 -3.74
N ALA A 56 4.39 -1.31 -4.65
CA ALA A 56 3.58 -2.28 -5.38
C ALA A 56 3.82 -2.16 -6.88
N HIS A 57 3.91 -3.30 -7.53
CA HIS A 57 4.07 -3.40 -8.97
C HIS A 57 2.94 -4.24 -9.54
N MET A 58 2.15 -3.68 -10.42
CA MET A 58 1.00 -4.33 -11.04
C MET A 58 1.23 -4.49 -12.54
N PRO A 59 0.81 -5.63 -13.13
CA PRO A 59 1.08 -5.87 -14.54
C PRO A 59 0.28 -5.00 -15.50
N ASN A 60 -0.84 -4.46 -15.08
CA ASN A 60 -1.70 -3.64 -15.93
C ASN A 60 -2.70 -2.84 -15.11
N VAL A 61 -3.48 -2.00 -15.79
CA VAL A 61 -4.46 -1.12 -15.15
C VAL A 61 -5.57 -1.91 -14.46
N ASP A 62 -6.04 -2.99 -15.06
CA ASP A 62 -7.12 -3.80 -14.48
C ASP A 62 -6.70 -4.40 -13.14
N ALA A 63 -5.48 -4.92 -13.06
CA ALA A 63 -4.92 -5.43 -11.80
C ALA A 63 -4.84 -4.33 -10.74
N THR A 64 -4.46 -3.12 -11.14
CA THR A 64 -4.38 -1.97 -10.24
C THR A 64 -5.76 -1.61 -9.68
N LEU A 65 -6.79 -1.61 -10.53
CA LEU A 65 -8.15 -1.29 -10.09
C LEU A 65 -8.67 -2.31 -9.08
N ASP A 66 -8.43 -3.60 -9.33
CA ASP A 66 -8.82 -4.66 -8.39
C ASP A 66 -8.12 -4.47 -7.05
N GLY A 67 -6.82 -4.16 -7.08
CA GLY A 67 -6.04 -3.93 -5.86
C GLY A 67 -6.51 -2.70 -5.08
N GLN A 68 -6.97 -1.67 -5.77
CA GLN A 68 -7.46 -0.45 -5.11
C GLN A 68 -8.67 -0.70 -4.23
N ILE A 69 -9.62 -1.52 -4.69
CA ILE A 69 -10.81 -1.82 -3.90
C ILE A 69 -10.44 -2.52 -2.60
N GLN A 70 -9.61 -3.56 -2.68
CA GLN A 70 -9.14 -4.31 -1.52
C GLN A 70 -8.28 -3.44 -0.59
N GLY A 71 -7.44 -2.60 -1.18
CA GLY A 71 -6.58 -1.68 -0.43
C GLY A 71 -7.38 -0.66 0.35
N LEU A 72 -8.45 -0.11 -0.23
CA LEU A 72 -9.30 0.86 0.45
C LEU A 72 -10.07 0.23 1.61
N GLU A 73 -10.58 -0.98 1.44
CA GLU A 73 -11.24 -1.71 2.51
C GLU A 73 -10.29 -1.96 3.68
N TRP A 74 -9.07 -2.40 3.37
CA TRP A 74 -8.05 -2.61 4.38
C TRP A 74 -7.70 -1.30 5.08
N LEU A 75 -7.52 -0.22 4.32
CA LEU A 75 -7.15 1.09 4.84
C LEU A 75 -8.21 1.61 5.82
N ASP A 76 -9.49 1.43 5.50
CA ASP A 76 -10.57 1.79 6.40
C ASP A 76 -10.48 1.02 7.71
N SER A 77 -10.05 -0.25 7.67
CA SER A 77 -9.93 -1.08 8.86
C SER A 77 -8.79 -0.65 9.79
N VAL A 78 -7.80 0.08 9.28
CA VAL A 78 -6.64 0.54 10.06
C VAL A 78 -6.60 2.06 10.24
N ASP A 79 -7.63 2.75 9.83
CA ASP A 79 -7.71 4.22 9.91
C ASP A 79 -7.36 4.75 11.29
N HIS A 80 -7.83 4.07 12.33
CA HIS A 80 -7.59 4.47 13.73
C HIS A 80 -6.13 4.36 14.16
N LEU A 81 -5.30 3.66 13.40
CA LEU A 81 -3.86 3.49 13.69
C LEU A 81 -3.00 4.56 13.02
N LEU A 82 -3.58 5.37 12.12
CA LEU A 82 -2.81 6.25 11.25
C LEU A 82 -2.96 7.72 11.63
N GLU A 83 -1.83 8.45 11.56
CA GLU A 83 -1.84 9.90 11.59
C GLU A 83 -2.17 10.42 10.19
N ARG A 84 -2.57 11.70 10.13
CA ARG A 84 -2.87 12.35 8.86
C ARG A 84 -1.64 13.08 8.33
N TYR A 85 -1.55 13.14 7.01
CA TYR A 85 -0.58 14.00 6.32
C TYR A 85 -1.14 15.43 6.21
N ASP A 86 -0.35 16.36 5.71
CA ASP A 86 -0.68 17.78 5.71
C ASP A 86 -2.00 18.11 4.99
N ASP A 87 -2.37 17.30 3.99
CA ASP A 87 -3.63 17.45 3.24
C ASP A 87 -4.79 16.68 3.87
N ASP A 88 -4.64 16.23 5.11
CA ASP A 88 -5.60 15.41 5.83
C ASP A 88 -5.79 14.00 5.26
N SER A 89 -4.91 13.56 4.38
CA SER A 89 -4.92 12.22 3.81
C SER A 89 -4.34 11.19 4.78
N ARG A 90 -4.85 9.96 4.70
CA ARG A 90 -4.34 8.83 5.50
C ARG A 90 -3.02 8.29 4.96
N THR A 91 -2.72 8.58 3.72
CA THR A 91 -1.52 8.10 3.03
C THR A 91 -0.93 9.23 2.20
N ASP A 92 0.35 9.06 1.86
CA ASP A 92 1.01 9.88 0.85
C ASP A 92 1.39 8.92 -0.27
N ALA A 93 0.63 8.92 -1.36
CA ALA A 93 0.72 7.91 -2.39
C ALA A 93 0.92 8.54 -3.78
N PHE A 94 1.72 7.85 -4.58
CA PHE A 94 1.91 8.23 -5.97
C PHE A 94 2.16 6.98 -6.82
N SER A 95 1.82 7.06 -8.09
CA SER A 95 2.03 5.94 -9.00
C SER A 95 2.34 6.45 -10.39
N GLY A 96 2.88 5.56 -11.22
CA GLY A 96 3.22 5.88 -12.59
C GLY A 96 3.46 4.63 -13.41
N LEU A 97 3.54 4.82 -14.71
CA LEU A 97 3.84 3.74 -15.63
C LEU A 97 5.34 3.48 -15.67
N ALA A 98 5.71 2.22 -15.77
CA ALA A 98 7.10 1.82 -15.91
C ALA A 98 7.64 2.31 -17.26
N LEU A 99 8.87 2.81 -17.25
CA LEU A 99 9.57 3.15 -18.50
C LEU A 99 10.18 1.89 -19.08
N SER A 100 10.13 1.78 -20.39
CA SER A 100 10.69 0.60 -21.08
C SER A 100 12.20 0.57 -21.01
#